data_184717a1a86ff0b9911ab83e8ff9d994
#
_entry.id   184717a1a86ff0b9911ab83e8ff9d994
#
_cell.length_a   1.000
_cell.length_b   1.000
_cell.length_c   1.000
_cell.angle_alpha   90.00
_cell.angle_beta   90.00
_cell.angle_gamma   90.00
#
_symmetry.space_group_name_H-M   'P 1'
#
loop_
_entity.id
_entity.type
_entity.pdbx_description
1 polymer ?
#
loop_
_entity_poly.entity_id
_entity_poly.type
_entity_poly.pdbx_seq_one_letter_code
_entity_poly.pdbx_strand_id
1 'polypeptide(L)'
;MVEVDAAIAAAEAEDAARRATDAATQAALNAAALDASDTATTDAPAADSTVEGDTRTDAERDFDALYGQQDVYGQDVYDPVADSTLPPPAQQAASYDPWEKFNRRVHRFNNAVDRRVAKPLATAYVNVVPRPVRLGVGNFFNNLSQPVSAVNALLQGKPKQAGQSMGRFLLNSTLGVAGIFDPATAARIPNKSEDFGQTLGVWGWKKSRYIELPLFGPRTFRDIVGMAGDAPLSPIRQIEEDRVRVFLQGLQLVDLRAQLMSTDSFREGAADDYALVRDAWMQRRQYQIQADTPREGEDALPDYLKDEDNPTVPIDAMPSPDL
;
A
#
# COMPACT_ATOMS: atom_id res chain seq x y z
N MET A 1 -0.60 -2.16 49.40
CA MET A 1 -1.66 -3.09 48.97
C MET A 1 -3.00 -2.35 48.81
N VAL A 2 -3.45 -1.54 49.79
CA VAL A 2 -4.73 -0.80 49.71
C VAL A 2 -4.79 0.24 48.56
N GLU A 3 -3.69 0.86 48.22
CA GLU A 3 -3.62 1.91 47.17
C GLU A 3 -3.68 1.34 45.73
N VAL A 4 -3.18 0.12 45.54
CA VAL A 4 -3.25 -0.59 44.24
C VAL A 4 -4.67 -1.10 43.98
N ASP A 5 -5.33 -1.61 45.03
CA ASP A 5 -6.71 -2.08 44.88
C ASP A 5 -7.69 -0.93 44.59
N ALA A 6 -7.45 0.26 45.15
CA ALA A 6 -8.23 1.46 44.85
C ALA A 6 -8.01 1.95 43.39
N ALA A 7 -6.79 1.86 42.88
CA ALA A 7 -6.48 2.23 41.49
C ALA A 7 -7.11 1.25 40.47
N ILE A 8 -7.13 -0.03 40.79
CA ILE A 8 -7.79 -1.05 39.94
C ILE A 8 -9.30 -0.80 39.92
N ALA A 9 -9.93 -0.57 41.08
CA ALA A 9 -11.36 -0.29 41.15
C ALA A 9 -11.76 0.99 40.41
N ALA A 10 -10.90 2.03 40.44
CA ALA A 10 -11.13 3.26 39.66
C ALA A 10 -11.03 3.02 38.14
N ALA A 11 -10.08 2.23 37.69
CA ALA A 11 -9.94 1.89 36.29
C ALA A 11 -11.10 1.02 35.77
N GLU A 12 -11.58 0.07 36.56
CA GLU A 12 -12.76 -0.74 36.23
C GLU A 12 -14.05 0.10 36.17
N ALA A 13 -14.18 1.09 37.05
CA ALA A 13 -15.32 2.01 37.01
C ALA A 13 -15.31 2.92 35.77
N GLU A 14 -14.12 3.40 35.37
CA GLU A 14 -13.96 4.21 34.16
C GLU A 14 -14.26 3.40 32.89
N ASP A 15 -13.82 2.16 32.83
CA ASP A 15 -14.10 1.26 31.69
C ASP A 15 -15.58 0.87 31.61
N ALA A 16 -16.23 0.67 32.75
CA ALA A 16 -17.67 0.46 32.80
C ALA A 16 -18.48 1.70 32.35
N ALA A 17 -18.04 2.90 32.73
CA ALA A 17 -18.66 4.15 32.29
C ALA A 17 -18.50 4.36 30.77
N ARG A 18 -17.35 4.06 30.18
CA ARG A 18 -17.13 4.10 28.72
C ARG A 18 -18.05 3.13 27.98
N ARG A 19 -18.15 1.89 28.43
CA ARG A 19 -19.07 0.90 27.82
C ARG A 19 -20.54 1.32 27.89
N ALA A 20 -20.94 1.96 28.97
CA ALA A 20 -22.31 2.48 29.10
C ALA A 20 -22.57 3.64 28.13
N THR A 21 -21.59 4.51 27.91
CA THR A 21 -21.67 5.62 26.94
C THR A 21 -21.73 5.11 25.50
N ASP A 22 -20.92 4.12 25.16
CA ASP A 22 -20.89 3.50 23.83
C ASP A 22 -22.22 2.78 23.54
N ALA A 23 -22.76 2.05 24.52
CA ALA A 23 -24.06 1.38 24.40
C ALA A 23 -25.21 2.39 24.22
N ALA A 24 -25.20 3.51 24.92
CA ALA A 24 -26.19 4.57 24.76
C ALA A 24 -26.10 5.23 23.38
N THR A 25 -24.89 5.48 22.89
CA THR A 25 -24.66 6.04 21.56
C THR A 25 -25.16 5.07 20.47
N GLN A 26 -24.87 3.79 20.61
CA GLN A 26 -25.35 2.76 19.66
C GLN A 26 -26.87 2.62 19.67
N ALA A 27 -27.49 2.70 20.85
CA ALA A 27 -28.95 2.66 20.98
C ALA A 27 -29.59 3.90 20.31
N ALA A 28 -29.00 5.08 20.44
CA ALA A 28 -29.47 6.30 19.78
C ALA A 28 -29.37 6.21 18.25
N LEU A 29 -28.26 5.66 17.72
CA LEU A 29 -28.09 5.42 16.28
C LEU A 29 -29.11 4.40 15.74
N ASN A 30 -29.40 3.33 16.47
CA ASN A 30 -30.38 2.33 16.09
C ASN A 30 -31.82 2.90 16.13
N ALA A 31 -32.14 3.77 17.11
CA ALA A 31 -33.43 4.46 17.19
C ALA A 31 -33.63 5.42 16.00
N ALA A 32 -32.59 6.18 15.63
CA ALA A 32 -32.64 7.05 14.46
C ALA A 32 -32.80 6.30 13.13
N ALA A 33 -32.22 5.08 13.04
CA ALA A 33 -32.38 4.22 11.86
C ALA A 33 -33.81 3.61 11.75
N LEU A 34 -34.46 3.34 12.89
CA LEU A 34 -35.86 2.87 12.93
C LEU A 34 -36.86 3.97 12.56
N ASP A 35 -36.61 5.23 13.00
CA ASP A 35 -37.45 6.37 12.66
C ASP A 35 -37.37 6.73 11.16
N ALA A 36 -36.23 6.50 10.53
CA ALA A 36 -36.05 6.65 9.09
C ALA A 36 -36.76 5.57 8.25
N SER A 37 -37.08 4.40 8.83
CA SER A 37 -37.76 3.30 8.13
C SER A 37 -39.30 3.35 8.23
N ASP A 38 -39.85 4.12 9.17
CA ASP A 38 -41.31 4.19 9.40
C ASP A 38 -42.02 5.27 8.56
N THR A 39 -41.28 6.07 7.77
CA THR A 39 -41.85 7.07 6.85
C THR A 39 -42.11 6.57 5.44
N ALA A 40 -41.95 5.25 5.18
CA ALA A 40 -42.05 4.65 3.85
C ALA A 40 -43.22 3.65 3.69
N THR A 41 -44.33 3.78 4.44
CA THR A 41 -45.49 2.91 4.17
C THR A 41 -46.79 3.64 4.51
N THR A 42 -47.38 4.33 3.54
CA THR A 42 -48.86 4.52 3.51
C THR A 42 -49.33 4.71 2.10
N ASP A 43 -50.17 3.75 1.69
CA ASP A 43 -51.30 3.76 0.76
C ASP A 43 -51.08 4.27 -0.70
N ALA A 44 -51.15 3.27 -1.56
CA ALA A 44 -51.62 3.46 -2.91
C ALA A 44 -53.19 3.37 -2.96
N PRO A 45 -53.90 4.29 -3.61
CA PRO A 45 -55.09 3.96 -4.32
C PRO A 45 -54.85 4.07 -5.84
N ALA A 46 -55.53 3.19 -6.56
CA ALA A 46 -55.50 2.98 -7.99
C ALA A 46 -56.05 4.16 -8.80
N ALA A 47 -55.37 4.38 -9.94
CA ALA A 47 -55.84 4.89 -11.24
C ALA A 47 -56.64 6.18 -11.29
N ASP A 48 -56.05 7.23 -11.81
CA ASP A 48 -56.51 7.82 -13.09
C ASP A 48 -55.41 8.72 -13.71
N SER A 49 -55.28 8.59 -15.04
CA SER A 49 -54.35 9.29 -15.87
C SER A 49 -54.66 10.80 -15.91
N THR A 50 -53.68 11.66 -15.53
CA THR A 50 -53.38 12.94 -16.24
C THR A 50 -52.31 13.74 -15.47
N VAL A 51 -51.27 14.16 -16.21
CA VAL A 51 -50.25 15.18 -15.84
C VAL A 51 -49.31 14.75 -14.70
N GLU A 52 -48.26 14.11 -15.07
CA GLU A 52 -47.06 13.96 -14.21
C GLU A 52 -46.45 15.34 -13.89
N GLY A 53 -46.73 15.82 -12.69
CA GLY A 53 -45.96 16.91 -12.11
C GLY A 53 -44.55 16.37 -11.83
N ASP A 54 -43.55 17.04 -12.38
CA ASP A 54 -42.14 16.75 -12.13
C ASP A 54 -41.86 16.77 -10.61
N THR A 55 -41.66 15.59 -10.02
CA THR A 55 -41.43 15.41 -8.60
C THR A 55 -39.94 15.57 -8.20
N ARG A 56 -39.09 15.96 -9.18
CA ARG A 56 -37.67 16.19 -8.96
C ARG A 56 -37.43 17.45 -8.14
N THR A 57 -36.43 17.40 -7.28
CA THR A 57 -35.95 18.53 -6.48
C THR A 57 -35.32 19.59 -7.39
N ASP A 58 -35.25 20.86 -6.92
CA ASP A 58 -34.59 21.94 -7.68
C ASP A 58 -33.12 21.59 -7.99
N ALA A 59 -32.42 20.90 -7.05
CA ALA A 59 -31.03 20.42 -7.24
C ALA A 59 -30.93 19.37 -8.36
N GLU A 60 -31.90 18.45 -8.47
CA GLU A 60 -31.95 17.46 -9.55
C GLU A 60 -32.25 18.11 -10.90
N ARG A 61 -33.10 19.12 -10.92
CA ARG A 61 -33.38 19.90 -12.16
C ARG A 61 -32.18 20.72 -12.61
N ASP A 62 -31.45 21.34 -11.68
CA ASP A 62 -30.21 22.07 -11.97
C ASP A 62 -29.10 21.13 -12.44
N PHE A 63 -29.01 19.94 -11.85
CA PHE A 63 -28.08 18.91 -12.31
C PHE A 63 -28.40 18.42 -13.71
N ASP A 64 -29.68 18.13 -14.00
CA ASP A 64 -30.13 17.72 -15.33
C ASP A 64 -29.98 18.87 -16.37
N ALA A 65 -30.15 20.12 -15.98
CA ALA A 65 -29.92 21.27 -16.86
C ALA A 65 -28.42 21.46 -17.20
N LEU A 66 -27.54 21.12 -16.27
CA LEU A 66 -26.08 21.24 -16.46
C LEU A 66 -25.46 20.02 -17.15
N TYR A 67 -25.98 18.82 -16.90
CA TYR A 67 -25.40 17.57 -17.35
C TYR A 67 -26.34 16.69 -18.18
N GLY A 68 -27.64 16.98 -18.20
CA GLY A 68 -28.67 16.21 -18.90
C GLY A 68 -28.81 16.54 -20.41
N GLN A 69 -28.02 17.48 -20.94
CA GLN A 69 -28.01 17.76 -22.39
C GLN A 69 -27.23 16.74 -23.22
N GLN A 70 -27.02 15.51 -22.69
CA GLN A 70 -26.42 14.41 -23.46
C GLN A 70 -27.38 13.75 -24.46
N ASP A 71 -28.66 14.17 -24.53
CA ASP A 71 -29.62 13.60 -25.47
C ASP A 71 -29.46 14.09 -26.94
N VAL A 72 -28.40 14.88 -27.23
CA VAL A 72 -28.13 15.33 -28.63
C VAL A 72 -27.37 14.25 -29.44
N TYR A 73 -26.79 13.25 -28.79
CA TYR A 73 -26.21 12.08 -29.45
C TYR A 73 -27.09 10.88 -29.11
N GLY A 74 -28.01 10.55 -30.09
CA GLY A 74 -29.02 9.52 -29.95
C GLY A 74 -28.62 8.28 -29.18
N GLN A 75 -29.47 7.95 -28.22
CA GLN A 75 -29.78 6.59 -27.74
C GLN A 75 -28.65 5.57 -27.60
N ASP A 76 -27.59 5.88 -26.93
CA ASP A 76 -26.82 4.82 -26.27
C ASP A 76 -26.29 5.40 -24.96
N VAL A 77 -26.94 5.08 -23.86
CA VAL A 77 -26.39 5.29 -22.54
C VAL A 77 -25.03 4.59 -22.54
N TYR A 78 -23.95 5.35 -22.58
CA TYR A 78 -22.61 4.83 -22.51
C TYR A 78 -22.45 4.08 -21.18
N ASP A 79 -22.67 2.77 -21.22
CA ASP A 79 -22.31 1.87 -20.13
C ASP A 79 -20.91 1.31 -20.43
N PRO A 80 -19.87 1.83 -19.77
CA PRO A 80 -18.50 1.36 -20.02
C PRO A 80 -18.29 -0.12 -19.67
N VAL A 81 -19.26 -0.76 -19.03
CA VAL A 81 -19.22 -2.19 -18.70
C VAL A 81 -19.99 -3.02 -19.74
N ALA A 82 -21.01 -2.45 -20.38
CA ALA A 82 -21.87 -3.14 -21.35
C ALA A 82 -21.55 -2.81 -22.82
N ASP A 83 -20.69 -1.81 -23.10
CA ASP A 83 -20.32 -1.46 -24.47
C ASP A 83 -19.38 -2.51 -25.07
N SER A 84 -19.95 -3.37 -25.93
CA SER A 84 -19.23 -4.42 -26.64
C SER A 84 -18.23 -3.90 -27.69
N THR A 85 -18.24 -2.60 -28.00
CA THR A 85 -17.28 -1.97 -28.92
C THR A 85 -16.00 -1.53 -28.20
N LEU A 86 -16.03 -1.40 -26.87
CA LEU A 86 -14.82 -1.18 -26.11
C LEU A 86 -13.97 -2.44 -26.12
N PRO A 87 -12.66 -2.31 -26.29
CA PRO A 87 -11.78 -3.44 -26.02
C PRO A 87 -12.10 -3.94 -24.61
N PRO A 88 -12.23 -5.28 -24.44
CA PRO A 88 -12.53 -5.85 -23.13
C PRO A 88 -11.55 -5.21 -22.12
N PRO A 89 -12.02 -4.86 -20.90
CA PRO A 89 -11.18 -4.21 -19.90
C PRO A 89 -9.88 -4.96 -19.87
N ALA A 90 -8.76 -4.26 -20.09
CA ALA A 90 -7.47 -4.87 -20.33
C ALA A 90 -7.31 -5.99 -19.34
N GLN A 91 -7.49 -7.24 -19.81
CA GLN A 91 -7.31 -8.41 -18.98
C GLN A 91 -5.91 -8.24 -18.47
N GLN A 92 -5.78 -7.94 -17.19
CA GLN A 92 -4.49 -7.83 -16.54
C GLN A 92 -3.73 -9.05 -16.99
N ALA A 93 -2.68 -8.85 -17.78
CA ALA A 93 -1.98 -9.94 -18.46
C ALA A 93 -1.75 -11.01 -17.42
N ALA A 94 -2.41 -12.16 -17.59
CA ALA A 94 -2.46 -13.21 -16.58
C ALA A 94 -1.04 -13.39 -16.05
N SER A 95 -0.82 -13.11 -14.77
CA SER A 95 0.53 -13.12 -14.21
C SER A 95 1.14 -14.47 -14.55
N TYR A 96 2.33 -14.46 -15.14
CA TYR A 96 2.99 -15.68 -15.60
C TYR A 96 3.39 -16.54 -14.39
N ASP A 97 2.47 -17.37 -13.97
CA ASP A 97 2.58 -18.26 -12.79
C ASP A 97 2.45 -19.73 -13.20
N PRO A 98 3.49 -20.32 -13.77
CA PRO A 98 3.45 -21.71 -14.21
C PRO A 98 3.40 -22.71 -13.04
N TRP A 99 3.67 -22.26 -11.81
CA TRP A 99 3.68 -23.08 -10.60
C TRP A 99 2.55 -22.76 -9.65
N GLU A 100 1.43 -22.24 -10.13
CA GLU A 100 0.31 -21.80 -9.32
C GLU A 100 -0.13 -22.82 -8.27
N LYS A 101 -0.25 -24.10 -8.64
CA LYS A 101 -0.65 -25.17 -7.69
C LYS A 101 0.33 -25.33 -6.53
N PHE A 102 1.63 -25.17 -6.79
CA PHE A 102 2.67 -25.19 -5.77
C PHE A 102 2.60 -23.92 -4.94
N ASN A 103 2.58 -22.76 -5.59
CA ASN A 103 2.56 -21.46 -4.95
C ASN A 103 1.34 -21.30 -4.02
N ARG A 104 0.15 -21.75 -4.42
CA ARG A 104 -1.04 -21.76 -3.56
C ARG A 104 -0.89 -22.68 -2.32
N ARG A 105 -0.12 -23.75 -2.39
CA ARG A 105 0.17 -24.57 -1.20
C ARG A 105 1.09 -23.85 -0.24
N VAL A 106 2.15 -23.22 -0.77
CA VAL A 106 3.09 -22.41 0.01
C VAL A 106 2.36 -21.20 0.62
N HIS A 107 1.51 -20.54 -0.14
CA HIS A 107 0.68 -19.43 0.34
C HIS A 107 -0.18 -19.83 1.55
N ARG A 108 -0.88 -20.97 1.45
CA ARG A 108 -1.66 -21.49 2.59
C ARG A 108 -0.80 -21.81 3.80
N PHE A 109 0.41 -22.35 3.59
CA PHE A 109 1.38 -22.56 4.66
C PHE A 109 1.82 -21.24 5.28
N ASN A 110 2.22 -20.26 4.46
CA ASN A 110 2.62 -18.93 4.93
C ASN A 110 1.49 -18.24 5.72
N ASN A 111 0.25 -18.31 5.22
CA ASN A 111 -0.91 -17.77 5.92
C ASN A 111 -1.21 -18.51 7.23
N ALA A 112 -0.94 -19.81 7.32
CA ALA A 112 -1.10 -20.56 8.57
C ALA A 112 -0.04 -20.14 9.61
N VAL A 113 1.21 -19.94 9.18
CA VAL A 113 2.28 -19.41 10.03
C VAL A 113 1.99 -17.97 10.44
N ASP A 114 1.54 -17.14 9.51
CA ASP A 114 1.18 -15.75 9.80
C ASP A 114 0.11 -15.67 10.90
N ARG A 115 -1.00 -16.37 10.72
CA ARG A 115 -2.11 -16.35 11.68
C ARG A 115 -1.75 -16.91 13.07
N ARG A 116 -0.87 -17.92 13.12
CA ARG A 116 -0.54 -18.58 14.39
C ARG A 116 0.68 -18.01 15.09
N VAL A 117 1.58 -17.36 14.35
CA VAL A 117 2.87 -16.90 14.88
C VAL A 117 3.11 -15.42 14.59
N ALA A 118 3.15 -15.01 13.32
CA ALA A 118 3.59 -13.66 12.95
C ALA A 118 2.57 -12.60 13.38
N LYS A 119 1.27 -12.78 13.11
CA LYS A 119 0.20 -11.84 13.50
C LYS A 119 0.08 -11.69 15.02
N PRO A 120 0.06 -12.76 15.86
CA PRO A 120 0.08 -12.62 17.32
C PRO A 120 1.33 -11.89 17.83
N LEU A 121 2.52 -12.21 17.32
CA LEU A 121 3.76 -11.52 17.72
C LEU A 121 3.74 -10.05 17.33
N ALA A 122 3.29 -9.72 16.12
CA ALA A 122 3.16 -8.34 15.67
C ALA A 122 2.11 -7.56 16.49
N THR A 123 1.01 -8.21 16.86
CA THR A 123 -0.02 -7.61 17.73
C THR A 123 0.54 -7.33 19.14
N ALA A 124 1.25 -8.29 19.73
CA ALA A 124 1.91 -8.10 21.01
C ALA A 124 2.96 -6.97 20.95
N TYR A 125 3.76 -6.94 19.87
CA TYR A 125 4.72 -5.88 19.62
C TYR A 125 4.07 -4.50 19.51
N VAL A 126 2.96 -4.37 18.79
CA VAL A 126 2.22 -3.10 18.65
C VAL A 126 1.62 -2.65 19.98
N ASN A 127 1.14 -3.57 20.80
CA ASN A 127 0.50 -3.26 22.07
C ASN A 127 1.52 -2.90 23.19
N VAL A 128 2.69 -3.55 23.17
CA VAL A 128 3.71 -3.36 24.23
C VAL A 128 4.69 -2.24 23.89
N VAL A 129 5.07 -2.11 22.61
CA VAL A 129 6.11 -1.16 22.19
C VAL A 129 5.48 0.15 21.73
N PRO A 130 5.78 1.29 22.39
CA PRO A 130 5.25 2.59 22.01
C PRO A 130 5.59 2.97 20.57
N ARG A 131 4.70 3.70 19.90
CA ARG A 131 4.86 4.10 18.49
C ARG A 131 6.22 4.75 18.17
N PRO A 132 6.76 5.70 18.98
CA PRO A 132 8.08 6.28 18.67
C PRO A 132 9.21 5.27 18.62
N VAL A 133 9.17 4.25 19.50
CA VAL A 133 10.18 3.18 19.52
C VAL A 133 10.06 2.29 18.29
N ARG A 134 8.84 1.94 17.88
CA ARG A 134 8.58 1.18 16.64
C ARG A 134 9.06 1.92 15.40
N LEU A 135 8.84 3.25 15.34
CA LEU A 135 9.38 4.08 14.28
C LEU A 135 10.91 4.05 14.25
N GLY A 136 11.55 4.10 15.44
CA GLY A 136 13.00 3.98 15.54
C GLY A 136 13.52 2.61 15.07
N VAL A 137 12.82 1.52 15.38
CA VAL A 137 13.15 0.17 14.88
C VAL A 137 13.05 0.11 13.36
N GLY A 138 11.95 0.61 12.78
CA GLY A 138 11.77 0.68 11.33
C GLY A 138 12.86 1.52 10.64
N ASN A 139 13.19 2.70 11.20
CA ASN A 139 14.25 3.56 10.69
C ASN A 139 15.62 2.86 10.73
N PHE A 140 15.92 2.15 11.83
CA PHE A 140 17.17 1.40 11.98
C PHE A 140 17.32 0.35 10.86
N PHE A 141 16.30 -0.48 10.62
CA PHE A 141 16.36 -1.49 9.55
C PHE A 141 16.39 -0.86 8.15
N ASN A 142 15.66 0.23 7.94
CA ASN A 142 15.73 0.99 6.69
C ASN A 142 17.14 1.55 6.47
N ASN A 143 17.76 2.10 7.52
CA ASN A 143 19.14 2.61 7.43
C ASN A 143 20.14 1.50 7.09
N LEU A 144 20.00 0.30 7.67
CA LEU A 144 20.84 -0.84 7.35
C LEU A 144 20.68 -1.35 5.90
N SER A 145 19.58 -1.05 5.24
CA SER A 145 19.36 -1.40 3.83
C SER A 145 20.01 -0.41 2.84
N GLN A 146 20.36 0.80 3.27
CA GLN A 146 20.87 1.86 2.38
C GLN A 146 22.18 1.50 1.67
N PRO A 147 23.19 0.82 2.29
CA PRO A 147 24.39 0.39 1.59
C PRO A 147 24.08 -0.56 0.42
N VAL A 148 23.15 -1.51 0.61
CA VAL A 148 22.70 -2.43 -0.43
C VAL A 148 22.07 -1.64 -1.58
N SER A 149 21.17 -0.70 -1.25
CA SER A 149 20.51 0.17 -2.23
C SER A 149 21.54 1.05 -2.98
N ALA A 150 22.56 1.57 -2.30
CA ALA A 150 23.60 2.38 -2.93
C ALA A 150 24.41 1.59 -3.97
N VAL A 151 24.81 0.36 -3.62
CA VAL A 151 25.55 -0.51 -4.55
C VAL A 151 24.67 -0.86 -5.76
N ASN A 152 23.42 -1.24 -5.54
CA ASN A 152 22.50 -1.56 -6.63
C ASN A 152 22.20 -0.37 -7.53
N ALA A 153 22.04 0.83 -6.96
CA ALA A 153 21.90 2.05 -7.76
C ALA A 153 23.13 2.33 -8.63
N LEU A 154 24.35 2.10 -8.11
CA LEU A 154 25.58 2.20 -8.92
C LEU A 154 25.59 1.19 -10.08
N LEU A 155 25.23 -0.07 -9.79
CA LEU A 155 25.15 -1.13 -10.80
C LEU A 155 24.12 -0.84 -11.90
N GLN A 156 23.08 -0.05 -11.57
CA GLN A 156 22.06 0.41 -12.51
C GLN A 156 22.47 1.70 -13.27
N GLY A 157 23.65 2.26 -13.00
CA GLY A 157 24.11 3.50 -13.62
C GLY A 157 23.47 4.77 -13.05
N LYS A 158 23.00 4.75 -11.79
CA LYS A 158 22.33 5.87 -11.09
C LYS A 158 23.21 6.43 -9.97
N PRO A 159 24.34 7.12 -10.27
CA PRO A 159 25.28 7.59 -9.25
C PRO A 159 24.68 8.63 -8.30
N LYS A 160 23.72 9.47 -8.76
CA LYS A 160 23.00 10.43 -7.92
C LYS A 160 22.21 9.71 -6.82
N GLN A 161 21.47 8.69 -7.19
CA GLN A 161 20.67 7.90 -6.26
C GLN A 161 21.57 7.09 -5.29
N ALA A 162 22.66 6.52 -5.79
CA ALA A 162 23.65 5.86 -4.94
C ALA A 162 24.25 6.80 -3.89
N GLY A 163 24.59 8.03 -4.31
CA GLY A 163 25.05 9.09 -3.40
C GLY A 163 23.99 9.49 -2.37
N GLN A 164 22.72 9.55 -2.76
CA GLN A 164 21.59 9.82 -1.86
C GLN A 164 21.45 8.71 -0.81
N SER A 165 21.45 7.44 -1.23
CA SER A 165 21.36 6.30 -0.31
C SER A 165 22.56 6.25 0.66
N MET A 166 23.77 6.45 0.16
CA MET A 166 24.95 6.50 1.03
C MET A 166 24.93 7.72 1.97
N GLY A 167 24.50 8.88 1.49
CA GLY A 167 24.30 10.09 2.30
C GLY A 167 23.28 9.86 3.42
N ARG A 168 22.13 9.19 3.13
CA ARG A 168 21.17 8.79 4.14
C ARG A 168 21.78 7.87 5.18
N PHE A 169 22.51 6.84 4.74
CA PHE A 169 23.19 5.92 5.64
C PHE A 169 24.13 6.66 6.61
N LEU A 170 25.00 7.49 6.10
CA LEU A 170 25.97 8.22 6.93
C LEU A 170 25.28 9.20 7.87
N LEU A 171 24.32 9.99 7.38
CA LEU A 171 23.61 10.98 8.17
C LEU A 171 22.79 10.33 9.28
N ASN A 172 22.05 9.29 8.96
CA ASN A 172 21.21 8.58 9.93
C ASN A 172 22.05 7.76 10.92
N SER A 173 23.20 7.20 10.48
CA SER A 173 24.09 6.47 11.39
C SER A 173 24.82 7.38 12.38
N THR A 174 25.16 8.61 11.98
CA THR A 174 25.89 9.56 12.82
C THR A 174 24.94 10.44 13.64
N LEU A 175 24.14 11.29 12.97
CA LEU A 175 23.22 12.22 13.64
C LEU A 175 21.92 11.54 14.09
N GLY A 176 21.54 10.42 13.44
CA GLY A 176 20.35 9.66 13.75
C GLY A 176 20.57 8.53 14.80
N VAL A 177 21.72 8.53 15.50
CA VAL A 177 22.06 7.52 16.52
C VAL A 177 21.89 6.10 15.96
N ALA A 178 22.84 5.69 15.11
CA ALA A 178 22.82 4.38 14.41
C ALA A 178 21.56 4.15 13.54
N GLY A 179 20.87 5.18 13.11
CA GLY A 179 19.69 5.07 12.25
C GLY A 179 18.35 4.94 12.99
N ILE A 180 18.31 5.10 14.30
CA ILE A 180 17.05 5.12 15.08
C ILE A 180 16.22 6.35 14.69
N PHE A 181 16.86 7.50 14.50
CA PHE A 181 16.26 8.71 13.97
C PHE A 181 16.58 8.86 12.49
N ASP A 182 15.73 9.58 11.76
CA ASP A 182 15.89 9.81 10.31
C ASP A 182 16.06 11.30 9.97
N PRO A 183 17.20 11.91 10.32
CA PRO A 183 17.53 13.29 9.93
C PRO A 183 17.66 13.44 8.41
N ALA A 184 17.94 12.39 7.67
CA ALA A 184 18.04 12.43 6.22
C ALA A 184 16.68 12.76 5.56
N THR A 185 15.56 12.30 6.11
CA THR A 185 14.22 12.69 5.65
C THR A 185 13.93 14.16 5.98
N ALA A 186 14.35 14.64 7.15
CA ALA A 186 14.26 16.08 7.49
C ALA A 186 15.10 16.96 6.53
N ALA A 187 16.24 16.44 6.07
CA ALA A 187 17.07 17.06 5.04
C ALA A 187 16.53 16.88 3.60
N ARG A 188 15.33 16.32 3.43
CA ARG A 188 14.68 16.06 2.12
C ARG A 188 15.52 15.19 1.17
N ILE A 189 16.35 14.29 1.68
CA ILE A 189 17.08 13.32 0.87
C ILE A 189 16.12 12.19 0.51
N PRO A 190 15.83 11.94 -0.80
CA PRO A 190 14.90 10.88 -1.22
C PRO A 190 15.30 9.51 -0.69
N ASN A 191 14.30 8.71 -0.30
CA ASN A 191 14.50 7.33 0.14
C ASN A 191 14.00 6.36 -0.94
N LYS A 192 14.92 5.91 -1.79
CA LYS A 192 14.64 4.91 -2.84
C LYS A 192 15.37 3.63 -2.51
N SER A 193 14.64 2.53 -2.41
CA SER A 193 15.19 1.21 -2.10
C SER A 193 15.45 0.44 -3.38
N GLU A 194 16.69 0.03 -3.59
CA GLU A 194 17.13 -0.80 -4.69
C GLU A 194 17.64 -2.15 -4.20
N ASP A 195 17.41 -3.18 -5.00
CA ASP A 195 17.93 -4.53 -4.75
C ASP A 195 18.48 -5.16 -6.04
N PHE A 196 19.26 -6.22 -5.90
CA PHE A 196 19.89 -6.86 -7.04
C PHE A 196 18.90 -7.54 -7.99
N GLY A 197 17.71 -7.91 -7.52
CA GLY A 197 16.64 -8.38 -8.40
C GLY A 197 16.10 -7.27 -9.32
N GLN A 198 16.01 -6.01 -8.85
CA GLN A 198 15.72 -4.84 -9.69
C GLN A 198 16.86 -4.60 -10.68
N THR A 199 18.10 -4.62 -10.22
CA THR A 199 19.29 -4.47 -11.06
C THR A 199 19.29 -5.47 -12.22
N LEU A 200 19.04 -6.75 -11.95
CA LEU A 200 18.89 -7.77 -13.00
C LEU A 200 17.74 -7.47 -13.96
N GLY A 201 16.64 -6.89 -13.46
CA GLY A 201 15.51 -6.45 -14.27
C GLY A 201 15.90 -5.32 -15.24
N VAL A 202 16.60 -4.31 -14.75
CA VAL A 202 17.13 -3.18 -15.55
C VAL A 202 18.16 -3.67 -16.57
N TRP A 203 19.01 -4.63 -16.22
CA TRP A 203 19.98 -5.24 -17.13
C TRP A 203 19.37 -6.12 -18.22
N GLY A 204 18.02 -6.28 -18.23
CA GLY A 204 17.31 -6.95 -19.31
C GLY A 204 16.57 -8.23 -18.93
N TRP A 205 16.69 -8.71 -17.71
CA TRP A 205 15.87 -9.83 -17.24
C TRP A 205 14.45 -9.36 -16.84
N LYS A 206 13.73 -8.80 -17.83
CA LYS A 206 12.43 -8.13 -17.62
C LYS A 206 11.32 -9.09 -17.18
N LYS A 207 11.25 -10.29 -17.79
CA LYS A 207 10.21 -11.30 -17.49
C LYS A 207 10.78 -12.36 -16.55
N SER A 208 10.17 -12.57 -15.41
CA SER A 208 10.54 -13.60 -14.46
C SER A 208 9.31 -14.31 -13.91
N ARG A 209 9.43 -15.63 -13.69
CA ARG A 209 8.35 -16.46 -13.19
C ARG A 209 8.08 -16.15 -11.73
N TYR A 210 6.80 -16.10 -11.39
CA TYR A 210 6.38 -15.96 -9.99
C TYR A 210 6.66 -17.26 -9.23
N ILE A 211 7.10 -17.11 -8.01
CA ILE A 211 7.28 -18.19 -7.04
C ILE A 211 7.04 -17.67 -5.63
N GLU A 212 6.28 -18.40 -4.84
CA GLU A 212 6.13 -18.09 -3.43
C GLU A 212 7.05 -18.96 -2.58
N LEU A 213 7.85 -18.32 -1.74
CA LEU A 213 8.79 -19.02 -0.87
C LEU A 213 8.19 -19.23 0.53
N PRO A 214 8.40 -20.42 1.13
CA PRO A 214 8.04 -20.63 2.53
C PRO A 214 8.71 -19.58 3.43
N LEU A 215 7.94 -18.91 4.28
CA LEU A 215 8.35 -17.85 5.22
C LEU A 215 8.84 -16.54 4.58
N PHE A 216 9.29 -16.53 3.33
CA PHE A 216 9.77 -15.34 2.65
C PHE A 216 8.69 -14.67 1.77
N GLY A 217 7.56 -15.36 1.55
CA GLY A 217 6.41 -14.83 0.81
C GLY A 217 6.63 -14.71 -0.70
N PRO A 218 5.89 -13.78 -1.36
CA PRO A 218 5.90 -13.60 -2.80
C PRO A 218 7.26 -13.14 -3.33
N ARG A 219 7.73 -13.75 -4.42
CA ARG A 219 9.00 -13.45 -5.11
C ARG A 219 8.87 -13.78 -6.59
N THR A 220 9.89 -13.38 -7.36
CA THR A 220 10.15 -13.96 -8.67
C THR A 220 11.47 -14.76 -8.63
N PHE A 221 11.68 -15.60 -9.62
CA PHE A 221 12.95 -16.35 -9.72
C PHE A 221 14.16 -15.42 -9.80
N ARG A 222 14.03 -14.29 -10.50
CA ARG A 222 15.03 -13.21 -10.54
C ARG A 222 15.30 -12.64 -9.13
N ASP A 223 14.24 -12.42 -8.34
CA ASP A 223 14.38 -11.87 -6.99
C ASP A 223 15.09 -12.84 -6.04
N ILE A 224 14.93 -14.16 -6.24
CA ILE A 224 15.68 -15.18 -5.49
C ILE A 224 17.18 -15.08 -5.80
N VAL A 225 17.53 -14.96 -7.06
CA VAL A 225 18.93 -14.73 -7.47
C VAL A 225 19.42 -13.40 -6.92
N GLY A 226 18.56 -12.37 -6.96
CA GLY A 226 18.84 -11.06 -6.35
C GLY A 226 19.15 -11.14 -4.87
N MET A 227 18.36 -11.88 -4.09
CA MET A 227 18.60 -12.08 -2.67
C MET A 227 19.97 -12.73 -2.38
N ALA A 228 20.41 -13.64 -3.25
CA ALA A 228 21.74 -14.24 -3.14
C ALA A 228 22.85 -13.22 -3.44
N GLY A 229 22.64 -12.32 -4.43
CA GLY A 229 23.55 -11.24 -4.77
C GLY A 229 23.66 -10.16 -3.68
N ASP A 230 22.54 -9.82 -3.03
CA ASP A 230 22.50 -8.83 -1.95
C ASP A 230 23.02 -9.38 -0.59
N ALA A 231 23.05 -10.70 -0.43
CA ALA A 231 23.39 -11.33 0.84
C ALA A 231 24.76 -10.90 1.41
N PRO A 232 25.84 -10.80 0.61
CA PRO A 232 27.15 -10.34 1.10
C PRO A 232 27.16 -8.85 1.50
N LEU A 233 26.26 -8.05 0.93
CA LEU A 233 26.18 -6.62 1.16
C LEU A 233 25.31 -6.26 2.37
N SER A 234 24.56 -7.22 2.92
CA SER A 234 23.65 -7.00 4.05
C SER A 234 24.43 -6.87 5.36
N PRO A 235 24.40 -5.70 6.05
CA PRO A 235 25.13 -5.52 7.31
C PRO A 235 24.66 -6.50 8.41
N ILE A 236 23.38 -6.84 8.44
CA ILE A 236 22.84 -7.80 9.43
C ILE A 236 23.47 -9.19 9.28
N ARG A 237 23.75 -9.60 8.05
CA ARG A 237 24.35 -10.93 7.79
C ARG A 237 25.84 -10.99 8.16
N GLN A 238 26.50 -9.85 8.31
CA GLN A 238 27.91 -9.76 8.69
C GLN A 238 28.10 -9.75 10.23
N ILE A 239 27.02 -9.75 10.99
CA ILE A 239 27.10 -9.89 12.45
C ILE A 239 27.54 -11.31 12.78
N GLU A 240 28.71 -11.45 13.42
CA GLU A 240 29.30 -12.73 13.76
C GLU A 240 28.52 -13.48 14.85
N GLU A 241 27.96 -12.75 15.81
CA GLU A 241 27.18 -13.31 16.92
C GLU A 241 25.82 -13.83 16.42
N ASP A 242 25.66 -15.13 16.32
CA ASP A 242 24.46 -15.79 15.80
C ASP A 242 23.19 -15.38 16.55
N ARG A 243 23.26 -15.25 17.88
CA ARG A 243 22.09 -14.87 18.70
C ARG A 243 21.61 -13.48 18.37
N VAL A 244 22.54 -12.53 18.24
CA VAL A 244 22.21 -11.12 17.87
C VAL A 244 21.65 -11.07 16.47
N ARG A 245 22.27 -11.77 15.53
CA ARG A 245 21.79 -11.83 14.13
C ARG A 245 20.38 -12.39 14.03
N VAL A 246 20.11 -13.53 14.67
CA VAL A 246 18.79 -14.17 14.67
C VAL A 246 17.75 -13.29 15.37
N PHE A 247 18.10 -12.65 16.48
CA PHE A 247 17.22 -11.71 17.17
C PHE A 247 16.86 -10.52 16.28
N LEU A 248 17.84 -9.88 15.64
CA LEU A 248 17.58 -8.73 14.75
C LEU A 248 16.75 -9.13 13.55
N GLN A 249 17.00 -10.27 12.92
CA GLN A 249 16.18 -10.77 11.81
C GLN A 249 14.74 -11.06 12.26
N GLY A 250 14.56 -11.66 13.43
CA GLY A 250 13.25 -11.89 14.02
C GLY A 250 12.50 -10.57 14.31
N LEU A 251 13.18 -9.61 14.92
CA LEU A 251 12.63 -8.29 15.20
C LEU A 251 12.23 -7.57 13.90
N GLN A 252 13.08 -7.65 12.86
CA GLN A 252 12.78 -7.07 11.54
C GLN A 252 11.51 -7.67 10.92
N LEU A 253 11.33 -8.99 11.03
CA LEU A 253 10.13 -9.66 10.52
C LEU A 253 8.87 -9.27 11.30
N VAL A 254 8.97 -9.16 12.62
CA VAL A 254 7.84 -8.73 13.47
C VAL A 254 7.46 -7.27 13.18
N ASP A 255 8.44 -6.38 13.07
CA ASP A 255 8.22 -4.97 12.74
C ASP A 255 7.60 -4.80 11.34
N LEU A 256 8.12 -5.52 10.33
CA LEU A 256 7.56 -5.54 8.98
C LEU A 256 6.11 -6.05 9.00
N ARG A 257 5.83 -7.13 9.73
CA ARG A 257 4.45 -7.65 9.84
C ARG A 257 3.52 -6.65 10.55
N ALA A 258 4.02 -5.95 11.56
CA ALA A 258 3.28 -4.91 12.25
C ALA A 258 2.91 -3.74 11.31
N GLN A 259 3.82 -3.33 10.43
CA GLN A 259 3.53 -2.31 9.40
C GLN A 259 2.47 -2.79 8.40
N LEU A 260 2.46 -4.08 8.04
CA LEU A 260 1.51 -4.66 7.10
C LEU A 260 0.12 -4.92 7.71
N MET A 261 -0.09 -4.78 9.02
CA MET A 261 -1.41 -4.98 9.64
C MET A 261 -2.49 -4.05 9.07
N SER A 262 -2.12 -2.86 8.62
CA SER A 262 -3.06 -1.92 7.98
C SER A 262 -3.64 -2.44 6.66
N THR A 263 -3.00 -3.43 6.04
CA THR A 263 -3.47 -4.03 4.77
C THR A 263 -4.31 -5.30 4.98
N ASP A 264 -4.44 -5.78 6.21
CA ASP A 264 -5.15 -7.03 6.51
C ASP A 264 -6.62 -6.99 6.08
N SER A 265 -7.31 -5.85 6.26
CA SER A 265 -8.71 -5.67 5.88
C SER A 265 -8.95 -5.87 4.37
N PHE A 266 -8.02 -5.42 3.52
CA PHE A 266 -8.12 -5.61 2.07
C PHE A 266 -7.96 -7.09 1.69
N ARG A 267 -7.12 -7.81 2.41
CA ARG A 267 -6.89 -9.24 2.18
C ARG A 267 -8.06 -10.10 2.67
N GLU A 268 -8.61 -9.78 3.83
CA GLU A 268 -9.74 -10.50 4.44
C GLU A 268 -11.03 -10.37 3.59
N GLY A 269 -11.19 -9.27 2.83
CA GLY A 269 -12.31 -9.05 1.91
C GLY A 269 -12.11 -9.62 0.50
N ALA A 270 -10.93 -10.17 0.17
CA ALA A 270 -10.64 -10.62 -1.18
C ALA A 270 -11.27 -11.98 -1.49
N ALA A 271 -11.87 -12.11 -2.68
CA ALA A 271 -12.41 -13.39 -3.16
C ALA A 271 -11.30 -14.46 -3.34
N ASP A 272 -10.10 -14.05 -3.75
CA ASP A 272 -8.90 -14.89 -3.87
C ASP A 272 -7.67 -14.14 -3.32
N ASP A 273 -7.35 -14.36 -2.04
CA ASP A 273 -6.21 -13.75 -1.34
C ASP A 273 -4.87 -14.05 -2.03
N TYR A 274 -4.71 -15.27 -2.56
CA TYR A 274 -3.49 -15.64 -3.30
C TYR A 274 -3.31 -14.81 -4.56
N ALA A 275 -4.34 -14.70 -5.38
CA ALA A 275 -4.29 -13.94 -6.62
C ALA A 275 -4.03 -12.44 -6.32
N LEU A 276 -4.73 -11.87 -5.33
CA LEU A 276 -4.54 -10.50 -4.90
C LEU A 276 -3.07 -10.22 -4.51
N VAL A 277 -2.49 -11.04 -3.64
CA VAL A 277 -1.10 -10.87 -3.17
C VAL A 277 -0.10 -11.05 -4.30
N ARG A 278 -0.28 -12.07 -5.15
CA ARG A 278 0.55 -12.32 -6.33
C ARG A 278 0.55 -11.12 -7.27
N ASP A 279 -0.64 -10.65 -7.65
CA ASP A 279 -0.79 -9.62 -8.67
C ASP A 279 -0.32 -8.26 -8.15
N ALA A 280 -0.62 -7.91 -6.90
CA ALA A 280 -0.10 -6.71 -6.26
C ALA A 280 1.44 -6.72 -6.18
N TRP A 281 2.04 -7.87 -5.82
CA TRP A 281 3.49 -8.03 -5.81
C TRP A 281 4.10 -7.86 -7.21
N MET A 282 3.53 -8.54 -8.21
CA MET A 282 4.04 -8.50 -9.59
C MET A 282 3.92 -7.11 -10.19
N GLN A 283 2.78 -6.41 -9.99
CA GLN A 283 2.58 -5.04 -10.44
C GLN A 283 3.58 -4.07 -9.80
N ARG A 284 3.71 -4.14 -8.47
CA ARG A 284 4.70 -3.32 -7.75
C ARG A 284 6.11 -3.56 -8.29
N ARG A 285 6.47 -4.83 -8.50
CA ARG A 285 7.80 -5.20 -8.97
C ARG A 285 8.07 -4.73 -10.41
N GLN A 286 7.08 -4.86 -11.26
CA GLN A 286 7.16 -4.37 -12.62
C GLN A 286 7.28 -2.84 -12.66
N TYR A 287 6.49 -2.14 -11.84
CA TYR A 287 6.59 -0.69 -11.72
C TYR A 287 7.99 -0.24 -11.27
N GLN A 288 8.57 -0.86 -10.25
CA GLN A 288 9.91 -0.54 -9.77
C GLN A 288 10.96 -0.65 -10.89
N ILE A 289 10.93 -1.74 -11.68
CA ILE A 289 11.88 -1.96 -12.78
C ILE A 289 11.64 -0.99 -13.93
N GLN A 290 10.38 -0.70 -14.26
CA GLN A 290 10.05 0.25 -15.33
C GLN A 290 10.43 1.68 -14.97
N ALA A 291 10.18 2.09 -13.73
CA ALA A 291 10.59 3.40 -13.23
C ALA A 291 12.12 3.58 -13.26
N ASP A 292 12.85 2.48 -13.15
CA ASP A 292 14.32 2.47 -13.13
C ASP A 292 14.95 2.27 -14.51
N THR A 293 14.16 1.85 -15.50
CA THR A 293 14.66 1.68 -16.86
C THR A 293 14.61 3.01 -17.62
N PRO A 294 15.71 3.48 -18.22
CA PRO A 294 15.70 4.70 -19.04
C PRO A 294 14.63 4.57 -20.13
N ARG A 295 13.76 5.54 -20.25
CA ARG A 295 12.74 5.60 -21.31
C ARG A 295 13.39 6.08 -22.59
N GLU A 296 13.26 5.33 -23.69
CA GLU A 296 13.63 5.81 -25.01
C GLU A 296 12.78 7.06 -25.32
N GLY A 297 13.43 8.19 -25.55
CA GLY A 297 12.78 9.46 -25.85
C GLY A 297 12.62 10.41 -24.64
N GLU A 298 13.07 10.05 -23.45
CA GLU A 298 13.02 10.95 -22.28
C GLU A 298 13.87 12.20 -22.49
N ASP A 299 14.97 12.10 -23.26
CA ASP A 299 15.79 13.25 -23.67
C ASP A 299 15.05 14.20 -24.62
N ALA A 300 14.01 13.73 -25.33
CA ALA A 300 13.19 14.53 -26.23
C ALA A 300 12.04 15.25 -25.51
N LEU A 301 11.80 14.95 -24.23
CA LEU A 301 10.79 15.64 -23.43
C LEU A 301 11.32 17.03 -23.01
N PRO A 302 10.44 18.05 -23.01
CA PRO A 302 10.75 19.35 -22.41
C PRO A 302 11.18 19.19 -20.95
N ASP A 303 12.09 20.06 -20.48
CA ASP A 303 12.70 19.94 -19.14
C ASP A 303 11.67 19.93 -17.99
N TYR A 304 10.55 20.63 -18.14
CA TYR A 304 9.47 20.65 -17.15
C TYR A 304 8.71 19.32 -17.02
N LEU A 305 8.80 18.42 -18.00
CA LEU A 305 8.24 17.06 -17.95
C LEU A 305 9.23 16.00 -17.48
N LYS A 306 10.52 16.37 -17.38
CA LYS A 306 11.58 15.49 -16.86
C LYS A 306 11.69 15.54 -15.34
N ASP A 307 11.17 16.60 -14.73
CA ASP A 307 11.27 16.81 -13.27
C ASP A 307 10.07 16.14 -12.59
N GLU A 308 10.28 14.94 -12.05
CA GLU A 308 9.26 14.19 -11.31
C GLU A 308 8.79 14.92 -10.04
N ASP A 309 9.61 15.82 -9.51
CA ASP A 309 9.34 16.56 -8.27
C ASP A 309 8.54 17.86 -8.51
N ASN A 310 8.38 18.30 -9.77
CA ASN A 310 7.66 19.53 -10.10
C ASN A 310 6.86 19.41 -11.42
N PRO A 311 5.68 18.77 -11.38
CA PRO A 311 4.83 18.58 -12.58
C PRO A 311 4.08 19.86 -13.01
N THR A 312 4.58 21.06 -12.71
CA THR A 312 3.95 22.32 -13.15
C THR A 312 4.20 22.53 -14.62
N VAL A 313 3.11 22.55 -15.40
CA VAL A 313 3.15 22.94 -16.81
C VAL A 313 3.34 24.45 -16.87
N PRO A 314 4.37 24.99 -17.59
CA PRO A 314 4.52 26.40 -17.78
C PRO A 314 3.26 27.01 -18.42
N ILE A 315 2.91 28.23 -18.01
CA ILE A 315 1.66 28.87 -18.43
C ILE A 315 1.58 29.11 -19.96
N ASP A 316 2.72 29.25 -20.60
CA ASP A 316 2.90 29.38 -22.04
C ASP A 316 2.76 28.06 -22.82
N ALA A 317 2.84 26.92 -22.13
CA ALA A 317 2.58 25.59 -22.69
C ALA A 317 1.12 25.16 -22.53
N MET A 318 0.29 25.94 -21.84
CA MET A 318 -1.14 25.68 -21.74
C MET A 318 -1.87 26.12 -23.04
N PRO A 319 -2.83 25.33 -23.56
CA PRO A 319 -3.64 25.76 -24.69
C PRO A 319 -4.35 27.08 -24.34
N SER A 320 -4.20 28.08 -25.20
CA SER A 320 -4.92 29.36 -25.02
C SER A 320 -6.42 29.08 -25.04
N PRO A 321 -7.21 29.67 -24.14
CA PRO A 321 -8.66 29.45 -24.11
C PRO A 321 -9.44 30.14 -25.28
N ASP A 322 -8.71 30.72 -26.24
CA ASP A 322 -9.26 31.52 -27.33
C ASP A 322 -9.20 30.83 -28.72
N LEU A 323 -9.41 29.48 -28.78
CA LEU A 323 -9.62 28.79 -30.06
C LEU A 323 -10.87 27.96 -30.05
#